data_9cc8b7feaac29b9c4296e71e6db30029
#
_entry.id   9cc8b7feaac29b9c4296e71e6db30029
#
_cell.length_a   1.000
_cell.length_b   1.000
_cell.length_c   1.000
_cell.angle_alpha   90.00
_cell.angle_beta   90.00
_cell.angle_gamma   90.00
#
_symmetry.space_group_name_H-M   'P 1'
#
loop_
_entity.id
_entity.type
_entity.pdbx_description
1 polymer ?
#
loop_
_entity_poly.entity_id
_entity_poly.type
_entity_poly.pdbx_seq_one_letter_code
_entity_poly.pdbx_strand_id
1 'polypeptide(L)'
;MSKSILLLSDTHSYIDERILHWGEKADEIWHAGDIGDNSVTDQLKEIKPLRAVYGNIDSHKIRAEFPLDQRFVLEGVDVWMTHIGGYPKRYDRRIDSEIKKNPPKLFISGHSHILKVMHDKTLGLLHMNPGAAGIHGFHQERTMLRFKLDSGQIKDLEVVKLGKRGQKA
;
A
#
# COMPACT_ATOMS: atom_id res chain seq x y z
N MET A 1 15.49 7.46 14.38
CA MET A 1 15.60 6.04 14.03
C MET A 1 14.88 5.80 12.71
N SER A 2 15.23 4.78 11.98
CA SER A 2 14.55 4.49 10.73
C SER A 2 13.63 3.27 10.85
N LYS A 3 12.57 3.28 10.05
CA LYS A 3 11.65 2.15 9.91
C LYS A 3 11.60 1.73 8.45
N SER A 4 11.85 0.46 8.18
CA SER A 4 11.70 -0.07 6.84
C SER A 4 10.29 -0.61 6.64
N ILE A 5 9.70 -0.27 5.50
CA ILE A 5 8.31 -0.57 5.19
C ILE A 5 8.23 -1.42 3.92
N LEU A 6 7.41 -2.46 3.97
CA LEU A 6 6.97 -3.16 2.77
C LEU A 6 5.52 -2.73 2.50
N LEU A 7 5.28 -2.18 1.31
CA LEU A 7 3.96 -1.73 0.87
C LEU A 7 3.45 -2.63 -0.26
N LEU A 8 2.29 -3.22 -0.04
CA LEU A 8 1.62 -4.04 -1.06
C LEU A 8 0.13 -3.73 -1.12
N SER A 9 -0.51 -4.17 -2.18
CA SER A 9 -1.95 -3.95 -2.41
C SER A 9 -2.51 -5.00 -3.36
N ASP A 10 -3.84 -5.10 -3.36
CA ASP A 10 -4.57 -5.86 -4.37
C ASP A 10 -4.10 -7.31 -4.48
N THR A 11 -4.05 -7.97 -3.33
CA THR A 11 -3.71 -9.39 -3.22
C THR A 11 -4.84 -10.30 -3.68
N HIS A 12 -6.11 -9.85 -3.54
CA HIS A 12 -7.30 -10.63 -3.94
C HIS A 12 -7.20 -12.10 -3.51
N SER A 13 -6.98 -12.31 -2.21
CA SER A 13 -6.88 -13.62 -1.56
C SER A 13 -5.60 -14.41 -1.87
N TYR A 14 -4.69 -13.86 -2.68
CA TYR A 14 -3.44 -14.53 -3.03
C TYR A 14 -2.26 -14.03 -2.20
N ILE A 15 -1.53 -14.98 -1.60
CA ILE A 15 -0.29 -14.70 -0.89
C ILE A 15 0.67 -15.87 -1.15
N ASP A 16 1.95 -15.57 -1.30
CA ASP A 16 2.97 -16.59 -1.56
C ASP A 16 4.24 -16.32 -0.75
N GLU A 17 5.18 -17.26 -0.86
CA GLU A 17 6.45 -17.20 -0.13
C GLU A 17 7.30 -15.99 -0.49
N ARG A 18 7.20 -15.46 -1.71
CA ARG A 18 7.96 -14.27 -2.12
C ARG A 18 7.49 -13.03 -1.37
N ILE A 19 6.16 -12.88 -1.23
CA ILE A 19 5.58 -11.79 -0.44
C ILE A 19 6.05 -11.89 1.01
N LEU A 20 5.96 -13.08 1.60
CA LEU A 20 6.36 -13.30 3.00
C LEU A 20 7.86 -13.08 3.20
N HIS A 21 8.68 -13.50 2.26
CA HIS A 21 10.13 -13.30 2.31
C HIS A 21 10.49 -11.80 2.42
N TRP A 22 9.87 -10.97 1.59
CA TRP A 22 10.11 -9.53 1.65
C TRP A 22 9.49 -8.90 2.90
N GLY A 23 8.37 -9.45 3.37
CA GLY A 23 7.73 -9.01 4.62
C GLY A 23 8.64 -9.19 5.82
N GLU A 24 9.34 -10.30 5.91
CA GLU A 24 10.26 -10.59 7.01
C GLU A 24 11.43 -9.60 7.11
N LYS A 25 11.79 -8.97 6.01
CA LYS A 25 12.87 -7.97 5.96
C LYS A 25 12.43 -6.57 6.36
N ALA A 26 11.14 -6.32 6.49
CA ALA A 26 10.60 -5.02 6.86
C ALA A 26 10.40 -4.90 8.36
N ASP A 27 10.32 -3.68 8.86
CA ASP A 27 9.88 -3.42 10.24
C ASP A 27 8.37 -3.42 10.36
N GLU A 28 7.68 -2.91 9.35
CA GLU A 28 6.22 -2.94 9.25
C GLU A 28 5.79 -3.30 7.83
N ILE A 29 4.60 -3.90 7.73
CA ILE A 29 3.96 -4.21 6.45
C ILE A 29 2.70 -3.35 6.35
N TRP A 30 2.52 -2.69 5.20
CA TRP A 30 1.33 -1.88 4.91
C TRP A 30 0.59 -2.45 3.70
N HIS A 31 -0.73 -2.65 3.84
CA HIS A 31 -1.58 -3.19 2.77
C HIS A 31 -2.65 -2.17 2.39
N ALA A 32 -2.67 -1.78 1.14
CA ALA A 32 -3.52 -0.70 0.63
C ALA A 32 -4.88 -1.17 0.09
N GLY A 33 -5.37 -2.33 0.54
CA GLY A 33 -6.76 -2.78 0.26
C GLY A 33 -6.90 -3.82 -0.84
N ASP A 34 -8.13 -4.30 -1.00
CA ASP A 34 -8.48 -5.46 -1.81
C ASP A 34 -7.68 -6.69 -1.37
N ILE A 35 -7.81 -6.95 -0.09
CA ILE A 35 -7.12 -8.02 0.62
C ILE A 35 -7.66 -9.39 0.18
N GLY A 36 -8.99 -9.54 0.21
CA GLY A 36 -9.67 -10.80 -0.06
C GLY A 36 -9.85 -11.61 1.20
N ASP A 37 -9.29 -12.82 1.22
CA ASP A 37 -9.42 -13.72 2.36
C ASP A 37 -8.59 -13.21 3.55
N ASN A 38 -9.11 -13.42 4.75
CA ASN A 38 -8.40 -13.13 6.01
C ASN A 38 -7.07 -13.86 6.14
N SER A 39 -6.90 -15.01 5.47
CA SER A 39 -5.63 -15.75 5.50
C SER A 39 -4.45 -14.88 5.04
N VAL A 40 -4.68 -13.92 4.16
CA VAL A 40 -3.64 -12.99 3.69
C VAL A 40 -3.13 -12.14 4.86
N THR A 41 -4.03 -11.45 5.53
CA THR A 41 -3.64 -10.57 6.65
C THR A 41 -3.18 -11.37 7.87
N ASP A 42 -3.76 -12.55 8.10
CA ASP A 42 -3.31 -13.42 9.19
C ASP A 42 -1.86 -13.81 9.03
N GLN A 43 -1.45 -14.22 7.83
CA GLN A 43 -0.06 -14.58 7.54
C GLN A 43 0.89 -13.39 7.64
N LEU A 44 0.46 -12.21 7.18
CA LEU A 44 1.28 -11.01 7.30
C LEU A 44 1.46 -10.57 8.75
N LYS A 45 0.39 -10.63 9.55
CA LYS A 45 0.45 -10.29 10.99
C LYS A 45 1.36 -11.21 11.79
N GLU A 46 1.48 -12.47 11.39
CA GLU A 46 2.35 -13.42 12.08
C GLU A 46 3.83 -13.04 11.98
N ILE A 47 4.23 -12.35 10.91
CA ILE A 47 5.65 -12.03 10.69
C ILE A 47 6.03 -10.62 11.12
N LYS A 48 5.16 -9.61 10.93
CA LYS A 48 5.46 -8.21 11.28
C LYS A 48 4.18 -7.45 11.62
N PRO A 49 4.29 -6.32 12.34
CA PRO A 49 3.17 -5.42 12.52
C PRO A 49 2.57 -5.01 11.18
N LEU A 50 1.25 -5.06 11.08
CA LEU A 50 0.50 -4.79 9.86
C LEU A 50 -0.38 -3.56 10.03
N ARG A 51 -0.30 -2.62 9.09
CA ARG A 51 -1.31 -1.57 8.90
C ARG A 51 -2.01 -1.85 7.58
N ALA A 52 -3.33 -1.83 7.59
CA ALA A 52 -4.09 -2.10 6.38
C ALA A 52 -5.34 -1.24 6.30
N VAL A 53 -5.83 -1.03 5.09
CA VAL A 53 -7.16 -0.48 4.82
C VAL A 53 -7.92 -1.51 4.01
N TYR A 54 -9.26 -1.46 4.06
CA TYR A 54 -10.04 -2.35 3.21
C TYR A 54 -10.26 -1.72 1.83
N GLY A 55 -10.47 -2.56 0.83
CA GLY A 55 -10.80 -2.15 -0.52
C GLY A 55 -12.24 -2.48 -0.88
N ASN A 56 -12.62 -2.16 -2.12
CA ASN A 56 -14.00 -2.32 -2.59
C ASN A 56 -14.47 -3.76 -2.67
N ILE A 57 -13.57 -4.73 -2.82
CA ILE A 57 -13.97 -6.14 -2.87
C ILE A 57 -14.01 -6.81 -1.48
N ASP A 58 -13.55 -6.12 -0.46
CA ASP A 58 -13.36 -6.74 0.85
C ASP A 58 -14.68 -6.97 1.60
N SER A 59 -14.74 -8.13 2.28
CA SER A 59 -15.90 -8.60 3.03
C SER A 59 -16.16 -7.80 4.31
N HIS A 60 -17.31 -8.01 4.91
CA HIS A 60 -17.64 -7.44 6.22
C HIS A 60 -16.61 -7.77 7.29
N LYS A 61 -16.06 -8.98 7.26
CA LYS A 61 -15.06 -9.43 8.22
C LYS A 61 -13.77 -8.61 8.12
N ILE A 62 -13.28 -8.37 6.90
CA ILE A 62 -12.12 -7.51 6.66
C ILE A 62 -12.44 -6.06 7.06
N ARG A 63 -13.61 -5.55 6.69
CA ARG A 63 -14.01 -4.17 7.01
C ARG A 63 -14.21 -3.94 8.50
N ALA A 64 -14.54 -4.98 9.26
CA ALA A 64 -14.65 -4.91 10.71
C ALA A 64 -13.27 -4.82 11.39
N GLU A 65 -12.24 -5.38 10.75
CA GLU A 65 -10.88 -5.41 11.30
C GLU A 65 -10.05 -4.19 10.88
N PHE A 66 -10.20 -3.72 9.64
CA PHE A 66 -9.40 -2.64 9.08
C PHE A 66 -10.27 -1.46 8.63
N PRO A 67 -9.79 -0.20 8.78
CA PRO A 67 -10.56 0.97 8.39
C PRO A 67 -10.54 1.22 6.87
N LEU A 68 -11.41 2.12 6.42
CA LEU A 68 -11.43 2.61 5.04
C LEU A 68 -10.17 3.43 4.72
N ASP A 69 -9.78 4.29 5.66
CA ASP A 69 -8.60 5.15 5.56
C ASP A 69 -7.72 4.98 6.79
N GLN A 70 -6.42 5.15 6.61
CA GLN A 70 -5.48 5.33 7.71
C GLN A 70 -4.72 6.64 7.54
N ARG A 71 -4.68 7.43 8.61
CA ARG A 71 -3.86 8.64 8.67
C ARG A 71 -3.04 8.58 9.94
N PHE A 72 -1.72 8.65 9.80
CA PHE A 72 -0.82 8.52 10.94
C PHE A 72 0.52 9.17 10.64
N VAL A 73 1.28 9.43 11.71
CA VAL A 73 2.65 9.91 11.61
C VAL A 73 3.58 8.79 12.08
N LEU A 74 4.56 8.44 11.28
CA LEU A 74 5.58 7.46 11.64
C LEU A 74 6.96 8.00 11.26
N GLU A 75 7.89 8.01 12.22
CA GLU A 75 9.23 8.55 12.04
C GLU A 75 9.21 9.96 11.42
N GLY A 76 8.27 10.78 11.87
CA GLY A 76 8.12 12.17 11.41
C GLY A 76 7.47 12.34 10.04
N VAL A 77 6.99 11.26 9.44
CA VAL A 77 6.31 11.31 8.13
C VAL A 77 4.80 11.18 8.32
N ASP A 78 4.05 12.18 7.86
CA ASP A 78 2.59 12.15 7.84
C ASP A 78 2.12 11.32 6.64
N VAL A 79 1.44 10.21 6.92
CA VAL A 79 1.01 9.23 5.92
C VAL A 79 -0.51 9.18 5.86
N TRP A 80 -1.04 9.20 4.65
CA TRP A 80 -2.45 8.89 4.39
C TRP A 80 -2.54 7.74 3.40
N MET A 81 -3.15 6.63 3.84
CA MET A 81 -3.35 5.45 3.01
C MET A 81 -4.84 5.18 2.85
N THR A 82 -5.27 4.95 1.61
CA THR A 82 -6.64 4.58 1.26
C THR A 82 -6.62 3.69 0.02
N HIS A 83 -7.65 2.88 -0.19
CA HIS A 83 -7.64 1.98 -1.35
C HIS A 83 -7.94 2.74 -2.65
N ILE A 84 -9.08 3.42 -2.71
CA ILE A 84 -9.50 4.19 -3.89
C ILE A 84 -9.20 5.66 -3.66
N GLY A 85 -8.01 6.08 -4.08
CA GLY A 85 -7.54 7.45 -3.84
C GLY A 85 -7.22 8.24 -5.09
N GLY A 86 -7.09 7.58 -6.23
CA GLY A 86 -6.63 8.24 -7.44
C GLY A 86 -5.14 8.54 -7.39
N TYR A 87 -4.74 9.62 -8.02
CA TYR A 87 -3.34 10.03 -8.12
C TYR A 87 -3.24 11.54 -8.36
N PRO A 88 -2.05 12.15 -8.28
CA PRO A 88 -1.91 13.60 -8.46
C PRO A 88 -2.59 14.12 -9.72
N LYS A 89 -3.36 15.19 -9.56
CA LYS A 89 -4.22 15.85 -10.55
C LYS A 89 -5.52 15.08 -10.85
N ARG A 90 -5.67 13.85 -10.35
CA ARG A 90 -6.87 13.03 -10.53
C ARG A 90 -7.21 12.28 -9.25
N TYR A 91 -7.19 12.99 -8.13
CA TYR A 91 -7.60 12.39 -6.86
C TYR A 91 -9.07 11.99 -6.88
N ASP A 92 -9.38 10.90 -6.19
CA ASP A 92 -10.76 10.45 -6.06
C ASP A 92 -11.62 11.56 -5.43
N ARG A 93 -12.86 11.69 -5.91
CA ARG A 93 -13.78 12.76 -5.46
C ARG A 93 -13.95 12.77 -3.93
N ARG A 94 -13.96 11.61 -3.32
CA ARG A 94 -14.12 11.45 -1.87
C ARG A 94 -13.03 12.13 -1.07
N ILE A 95 -11.81 12.16 -1.60
CA ILE A 95 -10.64 12.67 -0.87
C ILE A 95 -10.13 14.02 -1.39
N ASP A 96 -10.55 14.43 -2.56
CA ASP A 96 -9.97 15.59 -3.27
C ASP A 96 -9.96 16.87 -2.43
N SER A 97 -11.07 17.20 -1.80
CA SER A 97 -11.18 18.39 -0.97
C SER A 97 -10.25 18.32 0.25
N GLU A 98 -10.23 17.18 0.95
CA GLU A 98 -9.45 17.01 2.18
C GLU A 98 -7.95 16.98 1.90
N ILE A 99 -7.51 16.32 0.85
CA ILE A 99 -6.08 16.24 0.53
C ILE A 99 -5.51 17.60 0.12
N LYS A 100 -6.33 18.45 -0.49
CA LYS A 100 -5.94 19.82 -0.83
C LYS A 100 -5.86 20.73 0.38
N LYS A 101 -6.74 20.53 1.36
CA LYS A 101 -6.76 21.31 2.61
C LYS A 101 -5.64 20.89 3.55
N ASN A 102 -5.39 19.61 3.66
CA ASN A 102 -4.49 19.04 4.65
C ASN A 102 -3.67 17.89 4.04
N PRO A 103 -2.75 18.23 3.11
CA PRO A 103 -1.98 17.20 2.42
C PRO A 103 -1.06 16.44 3.34
N PRO A 104 -0.97 15.10 3.19
CA PRO A 104 0.05 14.32 3.87
C PRO A 104 1.41 14.53 3.20
N LYS A 105 2.46 14.02 3.80
CA LYS A 105 3.76 13.95 3.13
C LYS A 105 3.83 12.75 2.20
N LEU A 106 3.16 11.66 2.56
CA LEU A 106 3.07 10.43 1.77
C LEU A 106 1.61 10.04 1.60
N PHE A 107 1.16 9.97 0.35
CA PHE A 107 -0.19 9.52 -0.01
C PHE A 107 -0.14 8.20 -0.75
N ILE A 108 -0.79 7.17 -0.19
CA ILE A 108 -0.77 5.81 -0.71
C ILE A 108 -2.17 5.42 -1.16
N SER A 109 -2.26 4.87 -2.38
CA SER A 109 -3.49 4.24 -2.87
C SER A 109 -3.19 2.93 -3.58
N GLY A 110 -4.24 2.16 -3.87
CA GLY A 110 -4.19 0.93 -4.64
C GLY A 110 -5.22 0.96 -5.76
N HIS A 111 -6.00 -0.10 -5.90
CA HIS A 111 -7.17 -0.22 -6.79
C HIS A 111 -6.86 -0.31 -8.28
N SER A 112 -6.02 0.53 -8.83
CA SER A 112 -5.74 0.54 -10.28
C SER A 112 -4.90 -0.62 -10.75
N HIS A 113 -4.20 -1.32 -9.83
CA HIS A 113 -3.20 -2.34 -10.13
C HIS A 113 -1.99 -1.78 -10.90
N ILE A 114 -1.86 -0.46 -10.99
CA ILE A 114 -0.78 0.20 -11.73
C ILE A 114 0.26 0.75 -10.75
N LEU A 115 1.47 0.23 -10.85
CA LEU A 115 2.61 0.76 -10.10
C LEU A 115 2.83 2.23 -10.48
N LYS A 116 2.84 3.10 -9.48
CA LYS A 116 3.06 4.54 -9.69
C LYS A 116 3.77 5.15 -8.49
N VAL A 117 4.81 5.92 -8.76
CA VAL A 117 5.47 6.77 -7.78
C VAL A 117 5.59 8.17 -8.40
N MET A 118 5.00 9.16 -7.76
CA MET A 118 4.85 10.47 -8.38
C MET A 118 4.79 11.58 -7.33
N HIS A 119 5.56 12.64 -7.53
CA HIS A 119 5.45 13.83 -6.70
C HIS A 119 4.29 14.71 -7.16
N ASP A 120 3.50 15.18 -6.21
CA ASP A 120 2.57 16.29 -6.44
C ASP A 120 3.26 17.56 -5.93
N LYS A 121 3.81 18.34 -6.84
CA LYS A 121 4.55 19.55 -6.50
C LYS A 121 3.66 20.65 -5.94
N THR A 122 2.39 20.66 -6.34
CA THR A 122 1.42 21.66 -5.87
C THR A 122 1.10 21.44 -4.39
N LEU A 123 0.92 20.20 -3.98
CA LEU A 123 0.58 19.85 -2.60
C LEU A 123 1.80 19.49 -1.73
N GLY A 124 2.96 19.30 -2.35
CA GLY A 124 4.18 18.95 -1.63
C GLY A 124 4.16 17.54 -1.05
N LEU A 125 3.51 16.59 -1.73
CA LEU A 125 3.43 15.21 -1.29
C LEU A 125 4.05 14.24 -2.29
N LEU A 126 4.45 13.07 -1.80
CA LEU A 126 4.82 11.94 -2.63
C LEU A 126 3.65 10.96 -2.65
N HIS A 127 3.21 10.59 -3.86
CA HIS A 127 2.20 9.57 -4.08
C HIS A 127 2.85 8.24 -4.43
N MET A 128 2.34 7.16 -3.81
CA MET A 128 2.73 5.78 -4.13
C MET A 128 1.51 4.91 -4.37
N ASN A 129 1.57 4.11 -5.41
CA ASN A 129 0.70 2.96 -5.62
C ASN A 129 1.62 1.77 -5.90
N PRO A 130 1.59 0.72 -5.07
CA PRO A 130 2.55 -0.39 -5.21
C PRO A 130 2.24 -1.32 -6.38
N GLY A 131 1.15 -1.08 -7.12
CA GLY A 131 0.64 -2.02 -8.09
C GLY A 131 -0.06 -3.18 -7.40
N ALA A 132 -0.37 -4.24 -8.12
CA ALA A 132 -1.00 -5.42 -7.54
C ALA A 132 0.03 -6.49 -7.20
N ALA A 133 -0.03 -7.01 -5.97
CA ALA A 133 0.81 -8.11 -5.53
C ALA A 133 0.20 -9.47 -5.85
N GLY A 134 -1.10 -9.50 -6.12
CA GLY A 134 -1.84 -10.73 -6.44
C GLY A 134 -1.84 -11.10 -7.92
N ILE A 135 -2.65 -12.11 -8.23
CA ILE A 135 -2.73 -12.67 -9.59
C ILE A 135 -4.03 -12.34 -10.31
N HIS A 136 -4.94 -11.62 -9.66
CA HIS A 136 -6.23 -11.21 -10.22
C HIS A 136 -6.16 -9.80 -10.81
N GLY A 137 -6.59 -9.64 -12.05
CA GLY A 137 -6.67 -8.34 -12.72
C GLY A 137 -6.01 -8.33 -14.09
N PHE A 138 -5.71 -7.15 -14.58
CA PHE A 138 -5.15 -6.95 -15.93
C PHE A 138 -3.67 -6.55 -15.94
N HIS A 139 -3.06 -6.43 -14.77
CA HIS A 139 -1.63 -6.10 -14.66
C HIS A 139 -0.78 -7.27 -15.20
N GLN A 140 0.31 -6.94 -15.86
CA GLN A 140 1.22 -7.93 -16.41
C GLN A 140 2.22 -8.43 -15.38
N GLU A 141 2.76 -7.52 -14.57
CA GLU A 141 3.77 -7.81 -13.58
C GLU A 141 3.23 -7.54 -12.17
N ARG A 142 3.51 -8.45 -11.26
CA ARG A 142 3.18 -8.33 -9.85
C ARG A 142 4.27 -7.52 -9.16
N THR A 143 3.89 -6.50 -8.39
CA THR A 143 4.84 -5.61 -7.75
C THR A 143 4.47 -5.28 -6.31
N MET A 144 5.48 -4.86 -5.56
CA MET A 144 5.36 -4.22 -4.25
C MET A 144 6.37 -3.08 -4.21
N LEU A 145 6.28 -2.24 -3.20
CA LEU A 145 7.27 -1.19 -2.93
C LEU A 145 7.89 -1.41 -1.56
N ARG A 146 9.17 -1.07 -1.44
CA ARG A 146 9.83 -1.02 -0.14
C ARG A 146 10.57 0.30 -0.01
N PHE A 147 10.59 0.84 1.20
CA PHE A 147 11.22 2.12 1.48
C PHE A 147 11.50 2.25 2.98
N LYS A 148 12.21 3.31 3.35
CA LYS A 148 12.47 3.64 4.75
C LYS A 148 11.89 5.00 5.10
N LEU A 149 11.40 5.11 6.32
CA LEU A 149 11.01 6.39 6.92
C LEU A 149 12.04 6.72 8.00
N ASP A 150 12.58 7.93 7.93
CA ASP A 150 13.62 8.35 8.86
C ASP A 150 13.61 9.86 9.02
N SER A 151 13.35 10.32 10.25
CA SER A 151 13.45 11.74 10.61
C SER A 151 12.69 12.66 9.64
N GLY A 152 11.47 12.28 9.31
CA GLY A 152 10.60 13.03 8.40
C GLY A 152 10.88 12.83 6.93
N GLN A 153 11.78 11.92 6.56
CA GLN A 153 12.15 11.67 5.18
C GLN A 153 11.78 10.28 4.70
N ILE A 154 11.44 10.17 3.42
CA ILE A 154 11.18 8.91 2.73
C ILE A 154 12.45 8.58 1.94
N LYS A 155 13.08 7.43 2.24
CA LYS A 155 14.38 7.05 1.69
C LYS A 155 14.36 5.66 1.09
N ASP A 156 15.33 5.39 0.23
CA ASP A 156 15.64 4.04 -0.27
C ASP A 156 14.44 3.33 -0.90
N LEU A 157 13.67 4.08 -1.70
CA LEU A 157 12.51 3.52 -2.39
C LEU A 157 12.94 2.56 -3.49
N GLU A 158 12.43 1.34 -3.42
CA GLU A 158 12.70 0.29 -4.39
C GLU A 158 11.42 -0.40 -4.83
N VAL A 159 11.36 -0.79 -6.09
CA VAL A 159 10.30 -1.66 -6.62
C VAL A 159 10.71 -3.11 -6.41
N VAL A 160 9.81 -3.89 -5.81
CA VAL A 160 9.96 -5.35 -5.69
C VAL A 160 9.16 -5.99 -6.79
N LYS A 161 9.82 -6.68 -7.70
CA LYS A 161 9.18 -7.41 -8.78
C LYS A 161 8.96 -8.86 -8.36
N LEU A 162 7.68 -9.28 -8.33
CA LEU A 162 7.30 -10.62 -7.89
C LEU A 162 7.16 -11.61 -9.06
N GLY A 163 7.30 -11.12 -10.29
CA GLY A 163 7.15 -11.93 -11.49
C GLY A 163 5.86 -11.61 -12.25
N LYS A 164 5.62 -12.36 -13.33
CA LYS A 164 4.44 -12.15 -14.15
C LYS A 164 3.18 -12.67 -13.45
N ARG A 165 2.06 -12.02 -13.69
CA ARG A 165 0.77 -12.34 -13.07
C ARG A 165 0.35 -13.80 -13.25
N GLY A 166 0.62 -14.37 -14.42
CA GLY A 166 0.27 -15.75 -14.74
C GLY A 166 1.24 -16.81 -14.23
N GLN A 167 2.36 -16.42 -13.61
CA GLN A 167 3.35 -17.36 -13.09
C GLN A 167 3.10 -17.60 -11.60
N LYS A 168 2.78 -18.84 -11.26
CA LYS A 168 2.72 -19.26 -9.85
C LYS A 168 4.14 -19.45 -9.33
N ALA A 169 4.37 -18.94 -8.14
CA ALA A 169 5.63 -19.14 -7.45
C ALA A 169 5.75 -20.58 -6.98
#